data_884a509c5aecea0e49dedc1a75c9d9d8
#
_entry.id   884a509c5aecea0e49dedc1a75c9d9d8
#
_cell.length_a   1.000
_cell.length_b   1.000
_cell.length_c   1.000
_cell.angle_alpha   90.00
_cell.angle_beta   90.00
_cell.angle_gamma   90.00
#
_symmetry.space_group_name_H-M   'P 1'
#
loop_
_entity.id
_entity.type
_entity.pdbx_description
1 polymer ?
#
loop_
_entity_poly.entity_id
_entity_poly.type
_entity_poly.pdbx_seq_one_letter_code
_entity_poly.pdbx_strand_id
1 'polypeptide(L)'
;MRLTSLKIFVLVLFILILFGLNLLIGSVDVPFKYVRGIIVGNKTENELWNYIVIENRLPQALTALCCGGALSASGLMLQTAFRNPLAGPGIFGINSGAALAVAVVMLFLGGSVSIETVNLSGFTAILFASFVSAMAVTFIILAFSTRVRNNVSLLIIGIMIGYLASSVISLLNFFATDQGVKSYLIWGLGSFGGVSLGNIPFFCTMVLAGLVCSLVLVKPLNALTLGEQYAQSLGVNVARTRFLLLAITGLLTAVTTAFCGPIAFIGLAVPHLARLLTGTEDHRTLLPATILLGCGVALLCSLLCYLPPNGSIIPINAITPLIGAPVIVYIMMKRRG
;
A
#
# COMPACT_ATOMS: atom_id res chain seq x y z
N MET A 1 -24.52 18.11 0.57
CA MET A 1 -24.72 16.74 1.06
C MET A 1 -25.17 15.76 -0.03
N ARG A 2 -26.22 16.01 -0.83
CA ARG A 2 -26.70 15.06 -1.86
C ARG A 2 -25.68 14.71 -2.96
N LEU A 3 -24.88 15.67 -3.42
CA LEU A 3 -23.86 15.44 -4.47
C LEU A 3 -22.72 14.53 -3.99
N THR A 4 -22.37 14.61 -2.70
CA THR A 4 -21.29 13.80 -2.10
C THR A 4 -21.74 12.34 -1.91
N SER A 5 -22.99 12.10 -1.50
CA SER A 5 -23.52 10.75 -1.36
C SER A 5 -23.66 10.03 -2.71
N LEU A 6 -24.05 10.74 -3.79
CA LEU A 6 -24.10 10.16 -5.13
C LEU A 6 -22.69 9.76 -5.62
N LYS A 7 -21.68 10.61 -5.41
CA LYS A 7 -20.30 10.30 -5.80
C LYS A 7 -19.75 9.08 -5.05
N ILE A 8 -20.03 8.97 -3.74
CA ILE A 8 -19.63 7.80 -2.94
C ILE A 8 -20.37 6.54 -3.44
N PHE A 9 -21.66 6.62 -3.73
CA PHE A 9 -22.41 5.49 -4.28
C PHE A 9 -21.84 5.00 -5.61
N VAL A 10 -21.56 5.92 -6.54
CA VAL A 10 -20.92 5.59 -7.84
C VAL A 10 -19.54 4.95 -7.62
N LEU A 11 -18.77 5.43 -6.65
CA LEU A 11 -17.46 4.89 -6.34
C LEU A 11 -17.55 3.45 -5.78
N VAL A 12 -18.49 3.20 -4.89
CA VAL A 12 -18.75 1.85 -4.36
C VAL A 12 -19.21 0.90 -5.47
N LEU A 13 -20.11 1.34 -6.34
CA LEU A 13 -20.56 0.54 -7.49
C LEU A 13 -19.37 0.22 -8.43
N PHE A 14 -18.52 1.19 -8.70
CA PHE A 14 -17.31 1.02 -9.49
C PHE A 14 -16.36 -0.02 -8.87
N ILE A 15 -16.14 0.04 -7.55
CA ILE A 15 -15.32 -0.94 -6.81
C ILE A 15 -15.92 -2.35 -6.93
N LEU A 16 -17.23 -2.49 -6.76
CA LEU A 16 -17.92 -3.79 -6.88
C LEU A 16 -17.77 -4.40 -8.28
N ILE A 17 -17.91 -3.56 -9.31
CA ILE A 17 -17.69 -3.99 -10.71
C ILE A 17 -16.24 -4.44 -10.91
N LEU A 18 -15.26 -3.64 -10.48
CA LEU A 18 -13.85 -3.99 -10.62
C LEU A 18 -13.49 -5.24 -9.81
N PHE A 19 -14.06 -5.42 -8.63
CA PHE A 19 -13.87 -6.63 -7.83
C PHE A 19 -14.41 -7.86 -8.55
N GLY A 20 -15.63 -7.78 -9.09
CA GLY A 20 -16.20 -8.85 -9.92
C GLY A 20 -15.36 -9.17 -11.15
N LEU A 21 -14.84 -8.13 -11.83
CA LEU A 21 -13.93 -8.32 -12.97
C LEU A 21 -12.61 -9.00 -12.59
N ASN A 22 -12.04 -8.68 -11.40
CA ASN A 22 -10.84 -9.38 -10.90
C ASN A 22 -11.09 -10.87 -10.61
N LEU A 23 -12.32 -11.27 -10.30
CA LEU A 23 -12.67 -12.68 -10.15
C LEU A 23 -12.85 -13.38 -11.51
N LEU A 24 -13.23 -12.63 -12.55
CA LEU A 24 -13.46 -13.16 -13.91
C LEU A 24 -12.18 -13.22 -14.75
N ILE A 25 -11.36 -12.15 -14.68
CA ILE A 25 -10.16 -11.97 -15.51
C ILE A 25 -8.93 -12.44 -14.73
N GLY A 26 -8.05 -13.20 -15.38
CA GLY A 26 -6.80 -13.67 -14.80
C GLY A 26 -5.94 -14.36 -15.88
N SER A 27 -4.81 -14.94 -15.46
CA SER A 27 -3.86 -15.62 -16.36
C SER A 27 -4.43 -16.89 -17.05
N VAL A 28 -5.51 -17.45 -16.52
CA VAL A 28 -6.19 -18.63 -17.07
C VAL A 28 -7.64 -18.28 -17.33
N ASP A 29 -8.17 -18.62 -18.48
CA ASP A 29 -9.56 -18.37 -18.81
C ASP A 29 -10.48 -19.36 -18.10
N VAL A 30 -11.32 -18.82 -17.20
CA VAL A 30 -12.40 -19.56 -16.53
C VAL A 30 -13.73 -19.03 -17.05
N PRO A 31 -14.60 -19.87 -17.64
CA PRO A 31 -15.86 -19.40 -18.20
C PRO A 31 -16.76 -18.77 -17.14
N PHE A 32 -17.43 -17.66 -17.50
CA PHE A 32 -18.29 -16.87 -16.58
C PHE A 32 -19.30 -17.72 -15.81
N LYS A 33 -19.91 -18.71 -16.46
CA LYS A 33 -20.89 -19.61 -15.83
C LYS A 33 -20.32 -20.31 -14.58
N TYR A 34 -19.06 -20.74 -14.65
CA TYR A 34 -18.39 -21.44 -13.53
C TYR A 34 -17.98 -20.47 -12.42
N VAL A 35 -17.44 -19.30 -12.75
CA VAL A 35 -17.11 -18.27 -11.75
C VAL A 35 -18.34 -17.88 -10.94
N ARG A 36 -19.49 -17.63 -11.63
CA ARG A 36 -20.76 -17.35 -10.98
C ARG A 36 -21.20 -18.50 -10.08
N GLY A 37 -21.11 -19.76 -10.57
CA GLY A 37 -21.45 -20.96 -9.79
C GLY A 37 -20.63 -21.08 -8.50
N ILE A 38 -19.32 -20.86 -8.58
CA ILE A 38 -18.40 -20.92 -7.44
C ILE A 38 -18.75 -19.84 -6.41
N ILE A 39 -19.02 -18.60 -6.85
CA ILE A 39 -19.38 -17.48 -5.95
C ILE A 39 -20.71 -17.77 -5.20
N VAL A 40 -21.67 -18.43 -5.86
CA VAL A 40 -22.97 -18.79 -5.27
C VAL A 40 -22.86 -20.07 -4.40
N GLY A 41 -21.68 -20.70 -4.33
CA GLY A 41 -21.45 -21.89 -3.50
C GLY A 41 -21.76 -23.22 -4.19
N ASN A 42 -22.01 -23.23 -5.49
CA ASN A 42 -22.18 -24.45 -6.26
C ASN A 42 -20.80 -25.10 -6.50
N LYS A 43 -20.64 -26.34 -6.06
CA LYS A 43 -19.44 -27.14 -6.39
C LYS A 43 -19.40 -27.34 -7.92
N THR A 44 -18.34 -26.88 -8.56
CA THR A 44 -18.07 -27.20 -9.95
C THR A 44 -17.39 -28.55 -10.07
N GLU A 45 -17.71 -29.28 -11.13
CA GLU A 45 -17.06 -30.58 -11.44
C GLU A 45 -15.55 -30.44 -11.68
N ASN A 46 -15.07 -29.24 -11.98
CA ASN A 46 -13.66 -28.95 -12.21
C ASN A 46 -13.00 -28.33 -10.97
N GLU A 47 -12.29 -29.13 -10.19
CA GLU A 47 -11.59 -28.72 -8.97
C GLU A 47 -10.52 -27.66 -9.24
N LEU A 48 -9.87 -27.67 -10.44
CA LEU A 48 -8.86 -26.69 -10.83
C LEU A 48 -9.45 -25.27 -10.92
N TRP A 49 -10.64 -25.11 -11.50
CA TRP A 49 -11.29 -23.79 -11.58
C TRP A 49 -11.73 -23.28 -10.21
N ASN A 50 -12.20 -24.18 -9.34
CA ASN A 50 -12.52 -23.83 -7.97
C ASN A 50 -11.28 -23.33 -7.22
N TYR A 51 -10.15 -24.03 -7.36
CA TYR A 51 -8.87 -23.61 -6.78
C TYR A 51 -8.43 -22.24 -7.33
N ILE A 52 -8.46 -22.00 -8.65
CA ILE A 52 -8.06 -20.74 -9.26
C ILE A 52 -8.90 -19.57 -8.74
N VAL A 53 -10.22 -19.74 -8.62
CA VAL A 53 -11.09 -18.64 -8.21
C VAL A 53 -11.00 -18.37 -6.71
N ILE A 54 -11.05 -19.42 -5.88
CA ILE A 54 -11.11 -19.29 -4.41
C ILE A 54 -9.73 -19.09 -3.79
N GLU A 55 -8.72 -19.85 -4.22
CA GLU A 55 -7.39 -19.83 -3.57
C GLU A 55 -6.43 -18.81 -4.21
N ASN A 56 -6.74 -18.29 -5.42
CA ASN A 56 -5.87 -17.36 -6.10
C ASN A 56 -6.55 -16.00 -6.34
N ARG A 57 -7.63 -15.95 -7.14
CA ARG A 57 -8.25 -14.67 -7.56
C ARG A 57 -8.94 -13.93 -6.43
N LEU A 58 -9.66 -14.63 -5.57
CA LEU A 58 -10.36 -14.02 -4.44
C LEU A 58 -9.38 -13.40 -3.43
N PRO A 59 -8.34 -14.10 -2.95
CA PRO A 59 -7.33 -13.50 -2.09
C PRO A 59 -6.62 -12.31 -2.76
N GLN A 60 -6.28 -12.43 -4.04
CA GLN A 60 -5.63 -11.35 -4.78
C GLN A 60 -6.51 -10.09 -4.89
N ALA A 61 -7.80 -10.24 -5.20
CA ALA A 61 -8.74 -9.12 -5.27
C ALA A 61 -8.93 -8.45 -3.89
N LEU A 62 -9.05 -9.25 -2.82
CA LEU A 62 -9.12 -8.75 -1.44
C LEU A 62 -7.85 -8.03 -1.03
N THR A 63 -6.70 -8.58 -1.39
CA THR A 63 -5.38 -7.96 -1.14
C THR A 63 -5.25 -6.63 -1.86
N ALA A 64 -5.62 -6.55 -3.14
CA ALA A 64 -5.61 -5.31 -3.92
C ALA A 64 -6.50 -4.24 -3.28
N LEU A 65 -7.73 -4.61 -2.89
CA LEU A 65 -8.67 -3.74 -2.23
C LEU A 65 -8.10 -3.17 -0.92
N CYS A 66 -7.64 -4.04 -0.03
CA CYS A 66 -7.08 -3.62 1.26
C CYS A 66 -5.81 -2.79 1.10
N CYS A 67 -4.89 -3.22 0.24
CA CYS A 67 -3.63 -2.52 -0.03
C CYS A 67 -3.86 -1.12 -0.60
N GLY A 68 -4.77 -1.00 -1.57
CA GLY A 68 -5.14 0.28 -2.18
C GLY A 68 -5.69 1.27 -1.15
N GLY A 69 -6.62 0.81 -0.30
CA GLY A 69 -7.17 1.62 0.80
C GLY A 69 -6.11 2.04 1.81
N ALA A 70 -5.26 1.12 2.24
CA ALA A 70 -4.19 1.35 3.22
C ALA A 70 -3.17 2.39 2.73
N LEU A 71 -2.62 2.18 1.53
CA LEU A 71 -1.59 3.07 0.98
C LEU A 71 -2.14 4.47 0.67
N SER A 72 -3.37 4.56 0.14
CA SER A 72 -3.99 5.85 -0.16
C SER A 72 -4.32 6.66 1.09
N ALA A 73 -4.85 6.02 2.14
CA ALA A 73 -5.06 6.66 3.44
C ALA A 73 -3.74 7.13 4.06
N SER A 74 -2.71 6.29 4.04
CA SER A 74 -1.36 6.63 4.50
C SER A 74 -0.80 7.84 3.76
N GLY A 75 -0.94 7.87 2.44
CA GLY A 75 -0.52 9.00 1.62
C GLY A 75 -1.23 10.30 1.97
N LEU A 76 -2.57 10.27 2.07
CA LEU A 76 -3.35 11.45 2.45
C LEU A 76 -2.94 12.01 3.82
N MET A 77 -2.80 11.14 4.81
CA MET A 77 -2.39 11.53 6.16
C MET A 77 -1.01 12.19 6.15
N LEU A 78 -0.03 11.62 5.43
CA LEU A 78 1.31 12.18 5.32
C LEU A 78 1.32 13.51 4.56
N GLN A 79 0.60 13.61 3.43
CA GLN A 79 0.49 14.87 2.66
C GLN A 79 -0.07 16.00 3.52
N THR A 80 -1.07 15.71 4.35
CA THR A 80 -1.68 16.70 5.24
C THR A 80 -0.75 17.09 6.37
N ALA A 81 -0.16 16.10 7.08
CA ALA A 81 0.70 16.35 8.22
C ALA A 81 1.97 17.13 7.88
N PHE A 82 2.56 16.81 6.72
CA PHE A 82 3.78 17.46 6.25
C PHE A 82 3.53 18.66 5.34
N ARG A 83 2.25 18.97 5.06
CA ARG A 83 1.85 20.02 4.13
C ARG A 83 2.63 19.97 2.81
N ASN A 84 2.93 18.74 2.38
CA ASN A 84 3.68 18.46 1.17
C ASN A 84 2.87 17.50 0.28
N PRO A 85 2.44 17.95 -0.90
CA PRO A 85 1.64 17.13 -1.81
C PRO A 85 2.38 15.90 -2.33
N LEU A 86 3.70 15.88 -2.22
CA LEU A 86 4.55 14.77 -2.64
C LEU A 86 4.87 13.80 -1.50
N ALA A 87 4.44 14.07 -0.25
CA ALA A 87 4.67 13.16 0.85
C ALA A 87 3.90 11.85 0.64
N GLY A 88 4.59 10.74 0.81
CA GLY A 88 4.03 9.40 0.69
C GLY A 88 4.81 8.39 1.53
N PRO A 89 4.26 7.19 1.77
CA PRO A 89 4.88 6.20 2.66
C PRO A 89 6.32 5.82 2.25
N GLY A 90 6.60 5.76 0.95
CA GLY A 90 7.92 5.43 0.42
C GLY A 90 9.00 6.44 0.74
N ILE A 91 8.66 7.73 0.89
CA ILE A 91 9.65 8.80 1.13
C ILE A 91 10.24 8.71 2.55
N PHE A 92 9.49 8.15 3.50
CA PHE A 92 9.96 7.98 4.87
C PHE A 92 10.92 6.80 5.07
N GLY A 93 11.33 6.11 3.99
CA GLY A 93 12.27 4.99 4.06
C GLY A 93 11.67 3.69 4.62
N ILE A 94 10.38 3.64 4.94
CA ILE A 94 9.73 2.45 5.50
C ILE A 94 9.81 1.29 4.52
N ASN A 95 9.48 1.53 3.25
CA ASN A 95 9.62 0.54 2.18
C ASN A 95 11.09 0.12 1.96
N SER A 96 12.01 1.08 2.09
CA SER A 96 13.45 0.79 1.92
C SER A 96 14.00 -0.07 3.06
N GLY A 97 13.52 0.15 4.29
CA GLY A 97 13.85 -0.72 5.42
C GLY A 97 13.34 -2.14 5.21
N ALA A 98 12.07 -2.28 4.79
CA ALA A 98 11.50 -3.57 4.43
C ALA A 98 12.33 -4.26 3.34
N ALA A 99 12.67 -3.54 2.26
CA ALA A 99 13.45 -4.05 1.15
C ALA A 99 14.87 -4.49 1.57
N LEU A 100 15.49 -3.74 2.49
CA LEU A 100 16.79 -4.11 3.04
C LEU A 100 16.74 -5.44 3.81
N ALA A 101 15.74 -5.62 4.67
CA ALA A 101 15.59 -6.87 5.42
C ALA A 101 15.34 -8.07 4.49
N VAL A 102 14.51 -7.88 3.45
CA VAL A 102 14.27 -8.92 2.44
C VAL A 102 15.53 -9.21 1.64
N ALA A 103 16.33 -8.19 1.30
CA ALA A 103 17.62 -8.39 0.65
C ALA A 103 18.56 -9.22 1.53
N VAL A 104 18.65 -8.94 2.83
CA VAL A 104 19.44 -9.76 3.77
C VAL A 104 18.96 -11.21 3.77
N VAL A 105 17.66 -11.47 3.86
CA VAL A 105 17.11 -12.83 3.87
C VAL A 105 17.37 -13.55 2.54
N MET A 106 17.09 -12.92 1.41
CA MET A 106 17.17 -13.57 0.09
C MET A 106 18.59 -13.67 -0.45
N LEU A 107 19.40 -12.61 -0.28
CA LEU A 107 20.71 -12.51 -0.91
C LEU A 107 21.83 -13.07 -0.03
N PHE A 108 21.73 -12.91 1.29
CA PHE A 108 22.78 -13.31 2.23
C PHE A 108 22.47 -14.62 2.96
N LEU A 109 21.21 -14.82 3.43
CA LEU A 109 20.82 -15.99 4.21
C LEU A 109 20.21 -17.13 3.36
N GLY A 110 20.20 -17.01 2.04
CA GLY A 110 19.67 -18.05 1.14
C GLY A 110 18.17 -18.33 1.28
N GLY A 111 17.39 -17.36 1.75
CA GLY A 111 15.93 -17.46 1.85
C GLY A 111 15.41 -18.10 3.14
N SER A 112 16.25 -18.36 4.13
CA SER A 112 15.85 -18.93 5.43
C SER A 112 16.53 -18.22 6.59
N VAL A 113 15.84 -18.15 7.72
CA VAL A 113 16.35 -17.59 8.99
C VAL A 113 16.14 -18.64 10.07
N SER A 114 17.21 -19.10 10.70
CA SER A 114 17.18 -20.07 11.81
C SER A 114 17.72 -19.40 13.08
N ILE A 115 16.88 -19.32 14.11
CA ILE A 115 17.24 -18.81 15.43
C ILE A 115 16.89 -19.89 16.44
N GLU A 116 17.91 -20.59 16.95
CA GLU A 116 17.81 -21.69 17.94
C GLU A 116 16.65 -22.66 17.72
N THR A 117 15.45 -22.32 18.22
CA THR A 117 14.25 -23.17 18.16
C THR A 117 13.27 -22.81 17.04
N VAL A 118 13.47 -21.67 16.35
CA VAL A 118 12.56 -21.17 15.32
C VAL A 118 13.23 -21.17 13.96
N ASN A 119 12.74 -22.04 13.06
CA ASN A 119 13.17 -22.06 11.66
C ASN A 119 12.11 -21.40 10.79
N LEU A 120 12.39 -20.18 10.32
CA LEU A 120 11.58 -19.46 9.36
C LEU A 120 12.19 -19.64 7.96
N SER A 121 11.44 -20.18 7.04
CA SER A 121 11.90 -20.38 5.67
C SER A 121 10.92 -19.82 4.64
N GLY A 122 11.45 -19.49 3.46
CA GLY A 122 10.66 -19.02 2.34
C GLY A 122 9.86 -17.76 2.65
N PHE A 123 8.58 -17.77 2.30
CA PHE A 123 7.69 -16.60 2.42
C PHE A 123 7.54 -16.08 3.86
N THR A 124 7.50 -16.96 4.86
CA THR A 124 7.33 -16.55 6.27
C THR A 124 8.53 -15.76 6.79
N ALA A 125 9.75 -16.15 6.41
CA ALA A 125 10.98 -15.42 6.76
C ALA A 125 10.98 -14.02 6.14
N ILE A 126 10.63 -13.93 4.87
CA ILE A 126 10.55 -12.67 4.13
C ILE A 126 9.51 -11.74 4.74
N LEU A 127 8.31 -12.26 5.03
CA LEU A 127 7.20 -11.50 5.63
C LEU A 127 7.59 -10.95 7.00
N PHE A 128 8.12 -11.80 7.86
CA PHE A 128 8.52 -11.38 9.21
C PHE A 128 9.67 -10.36 9.19
N ALA A 129 10.72 -10.62 8.42
CA ALA A 129 11.87 -9.71 8.29
C ALA A 129 11.45 -8.36 7.72
N SER A 130 10.64 -8.35 6.66
CA SER A 130 10.11 -7.15 6.02
C SER A 130 9.27 -6.32 7.01
N PHE A 131 8.35 -6.97 7.72
CA PHE A 131 7.47 -6.30 8.68
C PHE A 131 8.26 -5.70 9.86
N VAL A 132 9.15 -6.47 10.48
CA VAL A 132 9.96 -6.02 11.62
C VAL A 132 10.85 -4.85 11.22
N SER A 133 11.50 -4.92 10.05
CA SER A 133 12.36 -3.84 9.58
C SER A 133 11.56 -2.58 9.22
N ALA A 134 10.41 -2.71 8.57
CA ALA A 134 9.53 -1.59 8.28
C ALA A 134 9.06 -0.89 9.58
N MET A 135 8.72 -1.67 10.59
CA MET A 135 8.36 -1.15 11.93
C MET A 135 9.56 -0.51 12.61
N ALA A 136 10.76 -1.09 12.52
CA ALA A 136 11.99 -0.49 13.07
C ALA A 136 12.26 0.89 12.44
N VAL A 137 12.19 1.02 11.12
CA VAL A 137 12.31 2.33 10.45
C VAL A 137 11.21 3.28 10.90
N THR A 138 9.96 2.81 11.05
CA THR A 138 8.87 3.62 11.59
C THR A 138 9.20 4.14 12.98
N PHE A 139 9.72 3.31 13.89
CA PHE A 139 10.15 3.72 15.22
C PHE A 139 11.31 4.72 15.20
N ILE A 140 12.27 4.55 14.28
CA ILE A 140 13.37 5.51 14.08
C ILE A 140 12.80 6.87 13.66
N ILE A 141 11.89 6.92 12.69
CA ILE A 141 11.23 8.16 12.25
C ILE A 141 10.41 8.78 13.38
N LEU A 142 9.68 7.96 14.17
CA LEU A 142 8.96 8.43 15.36
C LEU A 142 9.90 9.04 16.38
N ALA A 143 11.04 8.43 16.68
CA ALA A 143 12.04 8.97 17.61
C ALA A 143 12.62 10.29 17.10
N PHE A 144 12.89 10.43 15.81
CA PHE A 144 13.31 11.70 15.22
C PHE A 144 12.19 12.74 15.23
N SER A 145 10.92 12.36 15.03
CA SER A 145 9.79 13.29 15.00
C SER A 145 9.57 14.00 16.35
N THR A 146 10.04 13.43 17.46
CA THR A 146 9.98 14.07 18.78
C THR A 146 11.07 15.12 19.01
N ARG A 147 12.20 15.00 18.28
CA ARG A 147 13.38 15.87 18.40
C ARG A 147 13.44 16.93 17.31
N VAL A 148 13.01 16.61 16.11
CA VAL A 148 13.05 17.47 14.93
C VAL A 148 11.72 18.20 14.77
N ARG A 149 11.74 19.53 14.92
CA ARG A 149 10.54 20.37 14.80
C ARG A 149 10.18 20.68 13.33
N ASN A 150 11.14 20.58 12.42
CA ASN A 150 10.94 20.94 11.02
C ASN A 150 10.49 19.72 10.20
N ASN A 151 9.35 19.83 9.54
CA ASN A 151 8.79 18.79 8.67
C ASN A 151 9.71 18.41 7.50
N VAL A 152 10.41 19.38 6.91
CA VAL A 152 11.35 19.14 5.80
C VAL A 152 12.54 18.29 6.28
N SER A 153 13.07 18.59 7.47
CA SER A 153 14.19 17.81 8.03
C SER A 153 13.80 16.34 8.27
N LEU A 154 12.56 16.09 8.70
CA LEU A 154 12.09 14.72 8.90
C LEU A 154 11.94 13.96 7.58
N LEU A 155 11.49 14.64 6.50
CA LEU A 155 11.47 14.06 5.16
C LEU A 155 12.88 13.74 4.65
N ILE A 156 13.84 14.64 4.88
CA ILE A 156 15.25 14.40 4.51
C ILE A 156 15.82 13.20 5.24
N ILE A 157 15.56 13.04 6.54
CA ILE A 157 15.97 11.86 7.32
C ILE A 157 15.41 10.58 6.69
N GLY A 158 14.14 10.56 6.32
CA GLY A 158 13.52 9.41 5.65
C GLY A 158 14.20 9.06 4.33
N ILE A 159 14.50 10.08 3.51
CA ILE A 159 15.23 9.91 2.24
C ILE A 159 16.65 9.36 2.48
N MET A 160 17.36 9.86 3.50
CA MET A 160 18.72 9.38 3.84
C MET A 160 18.71 7.93 4.32
N ILE A 161 17.70 7.52 5.11
CA ILE A 161 17.48 6.11 5.46
C ILE A 161 17.29 5.27 4.19
N GLY A 162 16.51 5.77 3.23
CA GLY A 162 16.31 5.13 1.93
C GLY A 162 17.62 4.93 1.15
N TYR A 163 18.46 5.95 1.08
CA TYR A 163 19.76 5.87 0.41
C TYR A 163 20.73 4.91 1.12
N LEU A 164 20.78 4.93 2.46
CA LEU A 164 21.56 3.98 3.24
C LEU A 164 21.13 2.54 2.95
N ALA A 165 19.82 2.27 3.01
CA ALA A 165 19.28 0.96 2.68
C ALA A 165 19.65 0.53 1.26
N SER A 166 19.47 1.41 0.27
CA SER A 166 19.81 1.14 -1.14
C SER A 166 21.30 0.84 -1.33
N SER A 167 22.19 1.54 -0.63
CA SER A 167 23.65 1.29 -0.68
C SER A 167 23.99 -0.10 -0.16
N VAL A 168 23.42 -0.51 0.99
CA VAL A 168 23.64 -1.85 1.54
C VAL A 168 23.05 -2.92 0.63
N ILE A 169 21.86 -2.70 0.07
CA ILE A 169 21.23 -3.62 -0.90
C ILE A 169 22.15 -3.81 -2.13
N SER A 170 22.76 -2.74 -2.63
CA SER A 170 23.68 -2.81 -3.76
C SER A 170 24.92 -3.66 -3.44
N LEU A 171 25.47 -3.53 -2.22
CA LEU A 171 26.57 -4.39 -1.77
C LEU A 171 26.14 -5.86 -1.65
N LEU A 172 24.95 -6.13 -1.10
CA LEU A 172 24.43 -7.49 -1.00
C LEU A 172 24.23 -8.11 -2.38
N ASN A 173 23.67 -7.36 -3.34
CA ASN A 173 23.49 -7.83 -4.72
C ASN A 173 24.83 -8.15 -5.41
N PHE A 174 25.89 -7.39 -5.13
CA PHE A 174 27.22 -7.62 -5.70
C PHE A 174 27.83 -8.97 -5.29
N PHE A 175 27.57 -9.40 -4.04
CA PHE A 175 28.09 -10.67 -3.51
C PHE A 175 27.11 -11.84 -3.62
N ALA A 176 25.88 -11.60 -4.06
CA ALA A 176 24.82 -12.61 -4.09
C ALA A 176 24.92 -13.54 -5.32
N THR A 177 24.21 -14.66 -5.25
CA THR A 177 24.01 -15.56 -6.38
C THR A 177 22.98 -14.99 -7.36
N ASP A 178 23.11 -15.33 -8.65
CA ASP A 178 22.16 -14.90 -9.70
C ASP A 178 20.72 -15.26 -9.36
N GLN A 179 20.48 -16.42 -8.76
CA GLN A 179 19.15 -16.86 -8.33
C GLN A 179 18.61 -16.00 -7.19
N GLY A 180 19.44 -15.64 -6.22
CA GLY A 180 19.08 -14.74 -5.12
C GLY A 180 18.68 -13.36 -5.64
N VAL A 181 19.51 -12.78 -6.51
CA VAL A 181 19.27 -11.49 -7.17
C VAL A 181 17.94 -11.51 -7.93
N LYS A 182 17.70 -12.56 -8.74
CA LYS A 182 16.44 -12.71 -9.48
C LYS A 182 15.22 -12.78 -8.56
N SER A 183 15.31 -13.55 -7.48
CA SER A 183 14.21 -13.68 -6.51
C SER A 183 13.91 -12.34 -5.81
N TYR A 184 14.95 -11.62 -5.40
CA TYR A 184 14.83 -10.30 -4.80
C TYR A 184 14.19 -9.27 -5.76
N LEU A 185 14.63 -9.26 -7.03
CA LEU A 185 14.06 -8.38 -8.05
C LEU A 185 12.57 -8.67 -8.27
N ILE A 186 12.17 -9.95 -8.36
CA ILE A 186 10.76 -10.35 -8.52
C ILE A 186 9.93 -9.86 -7.32
N TRP A 187 10.43 -10.03 -6.08
CA TRP A 187 9.74 -9.51 -4.89
C TRP A 187 9.61 -7.98 -4.94
N GLY A 188 10.65 -7.27 -5.36
CA GLY A 188 10.66 -5.80 -5.50
C GLY A 188 9.68 -5.26 -6.54
N LEU A 189 9.28 -6.07 -7.51
CA LEU A 189 8.27 -5.71 -8.50
C LEU A 189 6.85 -5.60 -7.92
N GLY A 190 6.63 -6.13 -6.71
CA GLY A 190 5.35 -6.13 -6.03
C GLY A 190 4.31 -7.06 -6.66
N SER A 191 3.42 -7.59 -5.83
CA SER A 191 2.32 -8.45 -6.29
C SER A 191 1.18 -8.46 -5.28
N PHE A 192 -0.06 -8.45 -5.75
CA PHE A 192 -1.21 -8.72 -4.89
C PHE A 192 -1.49 -10.23 -4.71
N GLY A 193 -0.88 -11.08 -5.53
CA GLY A 193 -1.04 -12.53 -5.45
C GLY A 193 -0.17 -13.22 -4.38
N GLY A 194 0.63 -12.47 -3.62
CA GLY A 194 1.50 -13.03 -2.57
C GLY A 194 0.77 -13.45 -1.28
N VAL A 195 -0.51 -13.10 -1.11
CA VAL A 195 -1.27 -13.38 0.11
C VAL A 195 -2.16 -14.61 -0.12
N SER A 196 -1.84 -15.72 0.57
CA SER A 196 -2.68 -16.93 0.54
C SER A 196 -4.01 -16.71 1.26
N LEU A 197 -5.04 -17.50 0.93
CA LEU A 197 -6.36 -17.43 1.57
C LEU A 197 -6.28 -17.52 3.10
N GLY A 198 -5.39 -18.37 3.63
CA GLY A 198 -5.18 -18.50 5.08
C GLY A 198 -4.63 -17.25 5.76
N ASN A 199 -3.88 -16.42 5.04
CA ASN A 199 -3.30 -15.17 5.56
C ASN A 199 -4.21 -13.94 5.36
N ILE A 200 -5.22 -14.03 4.50
CA ILE A 200 -6.17 -12.94 4.23
C ILE A 200 -6.84 -12.42 5.51
N PRO A 201 -7.35 -13.25 6.44
CA PRO A 201 -8.00 -12.73 7.64
C PRO A 201 -7.05 -11.87 8.48
N PHE A 202 -5.81 -12.30 8.66
CA PHE A 202 -4.81 -11.51 9.40
C PHE A 202 -4.47 -10.21 8.67
N PHE A 203 -4.19 -10.26 7.37
CA PHE A 203 -3.87 -9.09 6.56
C PHE A 203 -5.01 -8.06 6.58
N CYS A 204 -6.24 -8.50 6.30
CA CYS A 204 -7.42 -7.62 6.30
C CYS A 204 -7.69 -7.02 7.67
N THR A 205 -7.55 -7.80 8.76
CA THR A 205 -7.78 -7.31 10.12
C THR A 205 -6.77 -6.21 10.48
N MET A 206 -5.49 -6.39 10.17
CA MET A 206 -4.45 -5.39 10.43
C MET A 206 -4.69 -4.11 9.62
N VAL A 207 -5.04 -4.24 8.34
CA VAL A 207 -5.36 -3.09 7.48
C VAL A 207 -6.60 -2.37 7.97
N LEU A 208 -7.69 -3.08 8.25
CA LEU A 208 -8.93 -2.49 8.75
C LEU A 208 -8.73 -1.79 10.08
N ALA A 209 -7.97 -2.38 11.02
CA ALA A 209 -7.62 -1.74 12.28
C ALA A 209 -6.89 -0.41 12.05
N GLY A 210 -5.88 -0.38 11.17
CA GLY A 210 -5.18 0.84 10.82
C GLY A 210 -6.08 1.89 10.15
N LEU A 211 -6.98 1.46 9.25
CA LEU A 211 -7.94 2.36 8.59
C LEU A 211 -8.96 2.93 9.59
N VAL A 212 -9.47 2.13 10.52
CA VAL A 212 -10.37 2.60 11.59
C VAL A 212 -9.64 3.59 12.49
N CYS A 213 -8.40 3.30 12.89
CA CYS A 213 -7.58 4.25 13.65
C CYS A 213 -7.35 5.56 12.89
N SER A 214 -7.22 5.53 11.56
CA SER A 214 -7.06 6.75 10.75
C SER A 214 -8.28 7.67 10.81
N LEU A 215 -9.49 7.12 10.96
CA LEU A 215 -10.72 7.92 11.09
C LEU A 215 -10.75 8.76 12.38
N VAL A 216 -10.09 8.31 13.45
CA VAL A 216 -9.96 9.08 14.70
C VAL A 216 -9.15 10.37 14.48
N LEU A 217 -8.26 10.37 13.50
CA LEU A 217 -7.42 11.52 13.16
C LEU A 217 -8.09 12.58 12.26
N VAL A 218 -9.33 12.37 11.83
CA VAL A 218 -10.04 13.30 10.93
C VAL A 218 -10.09 14.74 11.47
N LYS A 219 -10.44 14.92 12.75
CA LYS A 219 -10.50 16.27 13.38
C LYS A 219 -9.11 16.92 13.47
N PRO A 220 -8.08 16.23 14.03
CA PRO A 220 -6.72 16.78 14.04
C PRO A 220 -6.16 17.07 12.64
N LEU A 221 -6.44 16.23 11.64
CA LEU A 221 -6.01 16.45 10.26
C LEU A 221 -6.63 17.74 9.68
N ASN A 222 -7.92 17.98 9.91
CA ASN A 222 -8.57 19.21 9.48
C ASN A 222 -7.97 20.44 10.13
N ALA A 223 -7.58 20.38 11.40
CA ALA A 223 -6.89 21.48 12.06
C ALA A 223 -5.48 21.71 11.45
N LEU A 224 -4.74 20.63 11.16
CA LEU A 224 -3.40 20.72 10.56
C LEU A 224 -3.39 21.32 9.16
N THR A 225 -4.47 21.21 8.38
CA THR A 225 -4.56 21.88 7.06
C THR A 225 -4.45 23.40 7.17
N LEU A 226 -4.93 23.98 8.27
CA LEU A 226 -4.86 25.42 8.57
C LEU A 226 -3.48 25.87 9.06
N GLY A 227 -2.62 24.94 9.44
CA GLY A 227 -1.27 25.17 9.95
C GLY A 227 -1.09 24.72 11.41
N GLU A 228 0.17 24.44 11.78
CA GLU A 228 0.49 23.88 13.10
C GLU A 228 0.16 24.86 14.23
N GLN A 229 0.48 26.15 14.07
CA GLN A 229 0.19 27.17 15.06
C GLN A 229 -1.32 27.33 15.30
N TYR A 230 -2.08 27.34 14.21
CA TYR A 230 -3.54 27.43 14.27
C TYR A 230 -4.15 26.18 14.91
N ALA A 231 -3.65 25.00 14.56
CA ALA A 231 -4.08 23.74 15.18
C ALA A 231 -3.83 23.72 16.68
N GLN A 232 -2.67 24.25 17.13
CA GLN A 232 -2.36 24.41 18.57
C GLN A 232 -3.33 25.36 19.26
N SER A 233 -3.67 26.49 18.63
CA SER A 233 -4.65 27.46 19.16
C SER A 233 -6.05 26.85 19.31
N LEU A 234 -6.39 25.87 18.48
CA LEU A 234 -7.63 25.05 18.57
C LEU A 234 -7.55 23.93 19.63
N GLY A 235 -6.45 23.84 20.39
CA GLY A 235 -6.24 22.82 21.41
C GLY A 235 -5.75 21.45 20.89
N VAL A 236 -5.34 21.36 19.61
CA VAL A 236 -4.79 20.12 19.06
C VAL A 236 -3.34 19.94 19.50
N ASN A 237 -3.05 18.83 20.15
CA ASN A 237 -1.66 18.45 20.45
C ASN A 237 -0.98 17.94 19.18
N VAL A 238 -0.26 18.83 18.49
CA VAL A 238 0.39 18.55 17.20
C VAL A 238 1.41 17.42 17.32
N ALA A 239 2.20 17.37 18.40
CA ALA A 239 3.21 16.32 18.60
C ALA A 239 2.56 14.94 18.73
N ARG A 240 1.50 14.81 19.55
CA ARG A 240 0.75 13.57 19.71
C ARG A 240 0.05 13.16 18.40
N THR A 241 -0.53 14.12 17.69
CA THR A 241 -1.18 13.85 16.39
C THR A 241 -0.18 13.35 15.37
N ARG A 242 1.00 13.99 15.27
CA ARG A 242 2.08 13.56 14.37
C ARG A 242 2.57 12.15 14.73
N PHE A 243 2.75 11.86 16.02
CA PHE A 243 3.14 10.53 16.48
C PHE A 243 2.11 9.46 16.05
N LEU A 244 0.83 9.66 16.37
CA LEU A 244 -0.23 8.71 16.00
C LEU A 244 -0.34 8.52 14.49
N LEU A 245 -0.25 9.60 13.75
CA LEU A 245 -0.29 9.58 12.29
C LEU A 245 0.86 8.74 11.70
N LEU A 246 2.10 8.99 12.15
CA LEU A 246 3.27 8.22 11.71
C LEU A 246 3.18 6.75 12.14
N ALA A 247 2.67 6.46 13.34
CA ALA A 247 2.47 5.09 13.79
C ALA A 247 1.44 4.34 12.93
N ILE A 248 0.30 4.97 12.64
CA ILE A 248 -0.75 4.36 11.79
C ILE A 248 -0.26 4.19 10.36
N THR A 249 0.37 5.21 9.77
CA THR A 249 0.90 5.11 8.40
C THR A 249 2.03 4.10 8.31
N GLY A 250 2.89 4.03 9.33
CA GLY A 250 3.95 3.05 9.44
C GLY A 250 3.41 1.62 9.50
N LEU A 251 2.40 1.37 10.34
CA LEU A 251 1.73 0.08 10.43
C LEU A 251 1.11 -0.33 9.11
N LEU A 252 0.29 0.55 8.49
CA LEU A 252 -0.37 0.27 7.22
C LEU A 252 0.64 -0.02 6.10
N THR A 253 1.74 0.75 6.05
CA THR A 253 2.80 0.56 5.07
C THR A 253 3.60 -0.72 5.34
N ALA A 254 3.94 -1.01 6.60
CA ALA A 254 4.68 -2.20 6.97
C ALA A 254 3.91 -3.47 6.61
N VAL A 255 2.61 -3.53 6.93
CA VAL A 255 1.74 -4.66 6.61
C VAL A 255 1.62 -4.82 5.08
N THR A 256 1.32 -3.76 4.35
CA THR A 256 1.16 -3.85 2.89
C THR A 256 2.47 -4.24 2.20
N THR A 257 3.61 -3.67 2.63
CA THR A 257 4.92 -3.97 2.04
C THR A 257 5.39 -5.39 2.36
N ALA A 258 5.13 -5.88 3.58
CA ALA A 258 5.51 -7.23 3.96
C ALA A 258 4.79 -8.30 3.10
N PHE A 259 3.50 -8.12 2.85
CA PHE A 259 2.69 -9.07 2.09
C PHE A 259 2.75 -8.91 0.58
N CYS A 260 2.82 -7.67 0.09
CA CYS A 260 2.69 -7.35 -1.34
C CYS A 260 3.99 -6.89 -1.99
N GLY A 261 5.08 -6.75 -1.21
CA GLY A 261 6.26 -6.02 -1.65
C GLY A 261 6.05 -4.49 -1.64
N PRO A 262 7.07 -3.70 -1.99
CA PRO A 262 7.00 -2.25 -2.01
C PRO A 262 6.13 -1.78 -3.18
N ILE A 263 4.90 -1.33 -2.94
CA ILE A 263 4.02 -0.77 -3.98
C ILE A 263 4.15 0.74 -4.00
N ALA A 264 4.48 1.28 -5.17
CA ALA A 264 4.69 2.70 -5.38
C ALA A 264 3.43 3.41 -5.93
N PHE A 265 3.43 4.74 -5.88
CA PHE A 265 2.48 5.66 -6.51
C PHE A 265 1.04 5.67 -5.99
N ILE A 266 0.45 4.59 -5.51
CA ILE A 266 -0.94 4.57 -5.02
C ILE A 266 -1.11 5.61 -3.90
N GLY A 267 -0.26 5.58 -2.88
CA GLY A 267 -0.32 6.55 -1.77
C GLY A 267 0.00 7.98 -2.17
N LEU A 268 0.67 8.19 -3.29
CA LEU A 268 1.00 9.53 -3.79
C LEU A 268 -0.11 10.11 -4.67
N ALA A 269 -0.60 9.33 -5.65
CA ALA A 269 -1.51 9.82 -6.68
C ALA A 269 -2.99 9.84 -6.22
N VAL A 270 -3.43 8.81 -5.49
CA VAL A 270 -4.84 8.65 -5.12
C VAL A 270 -5.39 9.80 -4.26
N PRO A 271 -4.67 10.33 -3.25
CA PRO A 271 -5.15 11.49 -2.50
C PRO A 271 -5.42 12.72 -3.39
N HIS A 272 -4.61 12.92 -4.42
CA HIS A 272 -4.84 14.01 -5.38
C HIS A 272 -6.09 13.78 -6.22
N LEU A 273 -6.29 12.56 -6.73
CA LEU A 273 -7.51 12.18 -7.43
C LEU A 273 -8.76 12.36 -6.54
N ALA A 274 -8.65 11.97 -5.27
CA ALA A 274 -9.74 12.13 -4.30
C ALA A 274 -10.10 13.61 -4.07
N ARG A 275 -9.11 14.51 -3.96
CA ARG A 275 -9.36 15.96 -3.89
C ARG A 275 -10.07 16.50 -5.13
N LEU A 276 -9.65 16.08 -6.33
CA LEU A 276 -10.32 16.45 -7.57
C LEU A 276 -11.77 15.94 -7.63
N LEU A 277 -12.00 14.69 -7.19
CA LEU A 277 -13.32 14.07 -7.20
C LEU A 277 -14.26 14.73 -6.19
N THR A 278 -13.79 14.96 -4.96
CA THR A 278 -14.61 15.49 -3.86
C THR A 278 -14.77 17.01 -3.91
N GLY A 279 -13.76 17.72 -4.44
CA GLY A 279 -13.70 19.19 -4.44
C GLY A 279 -13.57 19.80 -3.05
N THR A 280 -13.12 19.04 -2.04
CA THR A 280 -12.98 19.50 -0.65
C THR A 280 -11.69 19.02 -0.01
N GLU A 281 -11.18 19.81 0.94
CA GLU A 281 -10.06 19.43 1.81
C GLU A 281 -10.56 18.90 3.19
N ASP A 282 -11.89 18.86 3.43
CA ASP A 282 -12.43 18.32 4.68
C ASP A 282 -12.24 16.79 4.75
N HIS A 283 -11.40 16.35 5.68
CA HIS A 283 -11.05 14.94 5.89
C HIS A 283 -12.23 14.06 6.31
N ARG A 284 -13.35 14.63 6.75
CA ARG A 284 -14.59 13.89 7.01
C ARG A 284 -15.11 13.22 5.73
N THR A 285 -14.96 13.90 4.60
CA THR A 285 -15.36 13.41 3.28
C THR A 285 -14.16 12.89 2.49
N LEU A 286 -13.02 13.60 2.58
CA LEU A 286 -11.84 13.32 1.78
C LEU A 286 -11.18 11.99 2.17
N LEU A 287 -11.06 11.66 3.47
CA LEU A 287 -10.39 10.42 3.89
C LEU A 287 -11.18 9.16 3.46
N PRO A 288 -12.50 9.03 3.71
CA PRO A 288 -13.26 7.89 3.20
C PRO A 288 -13.25 7.80 1.67
N ALA A 289 -13.38 8.94 0.97
CA ALA A 289 -13.32 8.96 -0.49
C ALA A 289 -11.94 8.52 -1.01
N THR A 290 -10.85 8.91 -0.33
CA THR A 290 -9.48 8.49 -0.66
C THR A 290 -9.29 6.99 -0.47
N ILE A 291 -9.80 6.42 0.63
CA ILE A 291 -9.76 4.98 0.90
C ILE A 291 -10.48 4.22 -0.21
N LEU A 292 -11.73 4.59 -0.51
CA LEU A 292 -12.53 3.95 -1.55
C LEU A 292 -11.87 4.07 -2.93
N LEU A 293 -11.41 5.27 -3.29
CA LEU A 293 -10.75 5.48 -4.57
C LEU A 293 -9.46 4.66 -4.66
N GLY A 294 -8.71 4.54 -3.57
CA GLY A 294 -7.52 3.69 -3.49
C GLY A 294 -7.83 2.21 -3.72
N CYS A 295 -8.91 1.71 -3.13
CA CYS A 295 -9.42 0.36 -3.40
C CYS A 295 -9.71 0.17 -4.89
N GLY A 296 -10.43 1.11 -5.52
CA GLY A 296 -10.76 1.05 -6.94
C GLY A 296 -9.53 1.12 -7.85
N VAL A 297 -8.59 2.04 -7.57
CA VAL A 297 -7.35 2.17 -8.35
C VAL A 297 -6.49 0.91 -8.25
N ALA A 298 -6.34 0.33 -7.07
CA ALA A 298 -5.56 -0.90 -6.91
C ALA A 298 -6.20 -2.09 -7.63
N LEU A 299 -7.53 -2.24 -7.57
CA LEU A 299 -8.26 -3.27 -8.35
C LEU A 299 -8.11 -3.05 -9.85
N LEU A 300 -8.19 -1.80 -10.33
CA LEU A 300 -7.96 -1.46 -11.72
C LEU A 300 -6.53 -1.82 -12.15
N CYS A 301 -5.52 -1.42 -11.37
CA CYS A 301 -4.13 -1.79 -11.64
C CYS A 301 -3.93 -3.32 -11.66
N SER A 302 -4.59 -4.06 -10.76
CA SER A 302 -4.58 -5.52 -10.74
C SER A 302 -5.11 -6.11 -12.05
N LEU A 303 -6.22 -5.61 -12.58
CA LEU A 303 -6.77 -6.04 -13.88
C LEU A 303 -5.82 -5.73 -15.04
N LEU A 304 -5.19 -4.56 -15.04
CA LEU A 304 -4.27 -4.16 -16.09
C LEU A 304 -3.00 -5.04 -16.13
N CYS A 305 -2.63 -5.69 -15.02
CA CYS A 305 -1.54 -6.65 -14.99
C CYS A 305 -1.79 -7.88 -15.88
N TYR A 306 -3.04 -8.19 -16.20
CA TYR A 306 -3.45 -9.34 -17.04
C TYR A 306 -3.77 -8.99 -18.50
N LEU A 307 -3.49 -7.75 -18.94
CA LEU A 307 -3.76 -7.34 -20.34
C LEU A 307 -2.97 -8.09 -21.42
N PRO A 308 -1.73 -8.57 -21.19
CA PRO A 308 -1.01 -9.25 -22.24
C PRO A 308 -1.70 -10.56 -22.67
N PRO A 309 -1.94 -10.77 -23.97
CA PRO A 309 -2.67 -11.94 -24.48
C PRO A 309 -1.91 -13.27 -24.33
N ASN A 310 -0.63 -13.22 -23.99
CA ASN A 310 0.25 -14.40 -23.90
C ASN A 310 0.26 -15.05 -22.51
N GLY A 311 -0.69 -14.73 -21.61
CA GLY A 311 -0.72 -15.24 -20.25
C GLY A 311 0.41 -14.72 -19.34
N SER A 312 1.25 -13.80 -19.81
CA SER A 312 2.26 -13.14 -18.99
C SER A 312 1.60 -12.09 -18.08
N ILE A 313 2.10 -11.98 -16.85
CA ILE A 313 1.59 -11.04 -15.84
C ILE A 313 2.54 -9.86 -15.78
N ILE A 314 2.04 -8.63 -16.05
CA ILE A 314 2.81 -7.42 -15.87
C ILE A 314 2.94 -7.14 -14.36
N PRO A 315 4.14 -6.84 -13.83
CA PRO A 315 4.30 -6.49 -12.43
C PRO A 315 3.53 -5.22 -12.05
N ILE A 316 2.98 -5.18 -10.83
CA ILE A 316 2.15 -4.06 -10.38
C ILE A 316 2.92 -2.74 -10.37
N ASN A 317 4.20 -2.76 -10.00
CA ASN A 317 5.07 -1.58 -9.98
C ASN A 317 5.46 -1.06 -11.38
N ALA A 318 5.14 -1.78 -12.45
CA ALA A 318 5.20 -1.25 -13.81
C ALA A 318 3.91 -0.47 -14.17
N ILE A 319 2.75 -0.91 -13.66
CA ILE A 319 1.45 -0.31 -13.96
C ILE A 319 1.18 0.94 -13.12
N THR A 320 1.43 0.89 -11.80
CA THR A 320 1.07 1.98 -10.89
C THR A 320 1.75 3.32 -11.22
N PRO A 321 3.05 3.39 -11.63
CA PRO A 321 3.66 4.63 -12.07
C PRO A 321 3.12 5.13 -13.41
N LEU A 322 2.80 4.23 -14.35
CA LEU A 322 2.23 4.60 -15.65
C LEU A 322 0.90 5.34 -15.52
N ILE A 323 0.10 4.99 -14.51
CA ILE A 323 -1.15 5.68 -14.21
C ILE A 323 -0.90 6.87 -13.29
N GLY A 324 -0.08 6.70 -12.25
CA GLY A 324 0.09 7.69 -11.19
C GLY A 324 0.91 8.90 -11.61
N ALA A 325 1.98 8.74 -12.38
CA ALA A 325 2.86 9.84 -12.73
C ALA A 325 2.19 10.87 -13.65
N PRO A 326 1.47 10.50 -14.73
CA PRO A 326 0.75 11.47 -15.56
C PRO A 326 -0.29 12.26 -14.78
N VAL A 327 -1.00 11.61 -13.86
CA VAL A 327 -2.00 12.26 -13.00
C VAL A 327 -1.36 13.33 -12.13
N ILE A 328 -0.23 13.01 -11.49
CA ILE A 328 0.48 13.95 -10.62
C ILE A 328 1.00 15.13 -11.43
N VAL A 329 1.63 14.87 -12.59
CA VAL A 329 2.15 15.93 -13.48
C VAL A 329 1.01 16.86 -13.93
N TYR A 330 -0.11 16.33 -14.39
CA TYR A 330 -1.29 17.10 -14.78
C TYR A 330 -1.79 18.01 -13.65
N ILE A 331 -1.92 17.47 -12.43
CA ILE A 331 -2.40 18.24 -11.27
C ILE A 331 -1.42 19.34 -10.88
N MET A 332 -0.12 19.06 -10.92
CA MET A 332 0.91 20.07 -10.61
C MET A 332 0.93 21.21 -11.63
N MET A 333 0.73 20.90 -12.91
CA MET A 333 0.62 21.93 -13.96
C MET A 333 -0.62 22.81 -13.77
N LYS A 334 -1.78 22.20 -13.45
CA LYS A 334 -3.05 22.93 -13.27
C LYS A 334 -3.06 23.85 -12.03
N ARG A 335 -2.28 23.54 -10.99
CA ARG A 335 -2.18 24.39 -9.78
C ARG A 335 -1.35 25.66 -10.00
N ARG A 336 -0.57 25.75 -11.07
CA ARG A 336 0.28 26.92 -11.40
C ARG A 336 -0.39 27.95 -12.34
N GLY A 337 -1.53 27.64 -12.90
CA GLY A 337 -2.40 28.56 -13.63
C GLY A 337 -3.64 28.92 -12.81
#